data_f885f766de9c99f9eb2dc968504004fc
#
_entry.id   f885f766de9c99f9eb2dc968504004fc
#
_cell.length_a   1.000
_cell.length_b   1.000
_cell.length_c   1.000
_cell.angle_alpha   90.00
_cell.angle_beta   90.00
_cell.angle_gamma   90.00
#
_symmetry.space_group_name_H-M   'P 1'
#
loop_
_entity.id
_entity.type
_entity.pdbx_description
1 polymer ?
#
loop_
_entity_poly.entity_id
_entity_poly.type
_entity_poly.pdbx_seq_one_letter_code
_entity_poly.pdbx_strand_id
1 'polypeptide(L)'
;IARRALEKTAQNVETGINAGDALVVEQDLRSKYGKLAQELDKYNDSLLNYAKDSGLLSPEQYKMIKQNNVLYVPFQRVMEPEKGGAASGAGRLQAGKPIKRMKGSTRDIIAPIESVIKNTYSIIINSEKNLSGQVLAKIAQMKNMGAYVEHVPTPIKLKGKVEGEQVAKELAKRFEREGLSDLIEYDQNGKPILREDISDAIPEVFLRFGTGQYPAGENIVTVYFEGKPRY
;
A
#
# COMPACT_ATOMS: atom_id res chain seq x y z
N ILE A 1 13.28 17.25 13.19
CA ILE A 1 12.09 16.73 13.91
C ILE A 1 11.21 17.89 14.34
N ALA A 2 11.71 18.89 15.11
CA ALA A 2 10.91 20.00 15.61
C ALA A 2 10.10 20.70 14.50
N ARG A 3 10.75 21.10 13.40
CA ARG A 3 10.07 21.71 12.23
C ARG A 3 8.98 20.82 11.65
N ARG A 4 9.24 19.51 11.58
CA ARG A 4 8.26 18.53 11.08
C ARG A 4 7.08 18.38 12.06
N ALA A 5 7.34 18.41 13.36
CA ALA A 5 6.28 18.37 14.37
C ALA A 5 5.36 19.61 14.24
N LEU A 6 5.94 20.81 14.13
CA LEU A 6 5.19 22.05 13.93
C LEU A 6 4.34 22.02 12.65
N GLU A 7 4.90 21.56 11.53
CA GLU A 7 4.17 21.40 10.26
C GLU A 7 2.97 20.45 10.43
N LYS A 8 3.14 19.34 11.14
CA LYS A 8 2.07 18.36 11.35
C LYS A 8 1.02 18.84 12.33
N THR A 9 1.41 19.53 13.38
CA THR A 9 0.48 20.17 14.32
C THR A 9 -0.39 21.22 13.59
N ALA A 10 0.18 22.02 12.70
CA ALA A 10 -0.57 22.95 11.86
C ALA A 10 -1.56 22.25 10.89
N GLN A 11 -1.34 20.97 10.58
CA GLN A 11 -2.24 20.12 9.80
C GLN A 11 -3.20 19.30 10.66
N ASN A 12 -3.32 19.58 11.96
CA ASN A 12 -4.11 18.81 12.94
C ASN A 12 -3.71 17.32 13.02
N VAL A 13 -2.44 17.01 12.81
CA VAL A 13 -1.89 15.65 12.94
C VAL A 13 -1.08 15.59 14.22
N GLU A 14 -1.53 14.77 15.15
CA GLU A 14 -0.86 14.55 16.44
C GLU A 14 0.51 13.90 16.26
N THR A 15 1.53 14.48 16.88
CA THR A 15 2.92 13.99 16.75
C THR A 15 3.50 13.45 18.05
N GLY A 16 2.84 13.64 19.19
CA GLY A 16 3.36 13.34 20.52
C GLY A 16 4.47 14.31 20.95
N ILE A 17 4.68 15.40 20.22
CA ILE A 17 5.66 16.46 20.55
C ILE A 17 4.89 17.74 20.85
N ASN A 18 5.20 18.37 21.97
CA ASN A 18 4.60 19.65 22.33
C ASN A 18 5.04 20.74 21.32
N ALA A 19 4.08 21.50 20.79
CA ALA A 19 4.36 22.52 19.78
C ALA A 19 5.21 23.68 20.32
N GLY A 20 5.01 24.06 21.59
CA GLY A 20 5.81 25.09 22.26
C GLY A 20 7.28 24.69 22.37
N ASP A 21 7.53 23.47 22.88
CA ASP A 21 8.88 22.92 22.98
C ASP A 21 9.54 22.77 21.61
N ALA A 22 8.78 22.30 20.61
CA ALA A 22 9.27 22.19 19.25
C ALA A 22 9.68 23.54 18.66
N LEU A 23 8.94 24.62 18.96
CA LEU A 23 9.26 25.98 18.51
C LEU A 23 10.56 26.48 19.12
N VAL A 24 10.73 26.33 20.43
CA VAL A 24 11.95 26.74 21.15
C VAL A 24 13.18 26.00 20.57
N VAL A 25 13.10 24.66 20.46
CA VAL A 25 14.19 23.85 19.91
C VAL A 25 14.51 24.24 18.46
N GLU A 26 13.50 24.54 17.66
CA GLU A 26 13.71 24.94 16.26
C GLU A 26 14.43 26.27 16.16
N GLN A 27 14.05 27.26 16.98
CA GLN A 27 14.66 28.58 17.01
C GLN A 27 16.13 28.49 17.47
N ASP A 28 16.40 27.81 18.56
CA ASP A 28 17.74 27.67 19.14
C ASP A 28 18.72 26.97 18.20
N LEU A 29 18.27 25.93 17.51
CA LEU A 29 19.15 25.07 16.70
C LEU A 29 19.21 25.48 15.23
N ARG A 30 18.35 26.39 14.78
CA ARG A 30 18.27 26.80 13.37
C ARG A 30 19.60 27.39 12.86
N SER A 31 20.24 28.26 13.62
CA SER A 31 21.50 28.90 13.26
C SER A 31 22.64 27.87 13.13
N LYS A 32 22.66 26.88 14.04
CA LYS A 32 23.72 25.87 14.13
C LYS A 32 23.57 24.74 13.11
N TYR A 33 22.33 24.27 12.89
CA TYR A 33 22.08 23.04 12.11
C TYR A 33 21.23 23.27 10.86
N GLY A 34 20.88 24.51 10.52
CA GLY A 34 20.00 24.81 9.39
C GLY A 34 20.53 24.31 8.05
N LYS A 35 21.86 24.42 7.79
CA LYS A 35 22.48 23.89 6.57
C LYS A 35 22.41 22.37 6.49
N LEU A 36 22.71 21.67 7.58
CA LEU A 36 22.64 20.21 7.65
C LEU A 36 21.19 19.72 7.47
N ALA A 37 20.21 20.43 8.04
CA ALA A 37 18.80 20.13 7.82
C ALA A 37 18.40 20.24 6.34
N GLN A 38 18.88 21.27 5.62
CA GLN A 38 18.65 21.42 4.18
C GLN A 38 19.28 20.30 3.36
N GLU A 39 20.48 19.85 3.73
CA GLU A 39 21.12 18.69 3.08
C GLU A 39 20.31 17.41 3.28
N LEU A 40 19.80 17.18 4.49
CA LEU A 40 18.94 16.06 4.78
C LEU A 40 17.60 16.14 4.00
N ASP A 41 17.04 17.34 3.85
CA ASP A 41 15.84 17.55 3.04
C ASP A 41 16.09 17.20 1.57
N LYS A 42 17.24 17.62 1.00
CA LYS A 42 17.65 17.26 -0.37
C LYS A 42 17.82 15.75 -0.51
N TYR A 43 18.46 15.11 0.47
CA TYR A 43 18.62 13.67 0.48
C TYR A 43 17.29 12.94 0.47
N ASN A 44 16.38 13.29 1.38
CA ASN A 44 15.05 12.70 1.42
C ASN A 44 14.24 12.95 0.13
N ASP A 45 14.45 14.09 -0.49
CA ASP A 45 13.84 14.43 -1.77
C ASP A 45 14.35 13.55 -2.91
N SER A 46 15.65 13.27 -2.93
CA SER A 46 16.23 12.34 -3.91
C SER A 46 15.66 10.93 -3.78
N LEU A 47 15.39 10.47 -2.55
CA LEU A 47 14.72 9.18 -2.32
C LEU A 47 13.27 9.17 -2.84
N LEU A 48 12.53 10.25 -2.64
CA LEU A 48 11.17 10.37 -3.19
C LEU A 48 11.18 10.38 -4.72
N ASN A 49 12.14 11.07 -5.33
CA ASN A 49 12.33 11.05 -6.78
C ASN A 49 12.65 9.62 -7.27
N TYR A 50 13.52 8.91 -6.58
CA TYR A 50 13.84 7.53 -6.90
C TYR A 50 12.59 6.62 -6.86
N ALA A 51 11.74 6.77 -5.84
CA ALA A 51 10.47 6.05 -5.75
C ALA A 51 9.51 6.40 -6.91
N LYS A 52 9.50 7.67 -7.35
CA LYS A 52 8.72 8.10 -8.51
C LYS A 52 9.31 7.50 -9.81
N ASP A 53 10.60 7.60 -10.02
CA ASP A 53 11.27 7.15 -11.25
C ASP A 53 11.21 5.62 -11.39
N SER A 54 11.16 4.89 -10.27
CA SER A 54 10.90 3.44 -10.25
C SER A 54 9.42 3.07 -10.48
N GLY A 55 8.51 4.04 -10.61
CA GLY A 55 7.08 3.81 -10.80
C GLY A 55 6.29 3.45 -9.53
N LEU A 56 6.92 3.43 -8.34
CA LEU A 56 6.21 3.21 -7.07
C LEU A 56 5.24 4.36 -6.74
N LEU A 57 5.57 5.58 -7.15
CA LEU A 57 4.75 6.77 -7.02
C LEU A 57 4.36 7.30 -8.39
N SER A 58 3.14 7.84 -8.50
CA SER A 58 2.81 8.66 -9.65
C SER A 58 3.39 10.07 -9.52
N PRO A 59 3.55 10.82 -10.62
CA PRO A 59 3.94 12.22 -10.58
C PRO A 59 3.02 13.08 -9.69
N GLU A 60 1.72 12.81 -9.68
CA GLU A 60 0.73 13.49 -8.86
C GLU A 60 0.90 13.17 -7.38
N GLN A 61 1.14 11.90 -7.05
CA GLN A 61 1.43 11.46 -5.68
C GLN A 61 2.71 12.12 -5.15
N TYR A 62 3.76 12.17 -5.98
CA TYR A 62 5.00 12.87 -5.64
C TYR A 62 4.74 14.35 -5.35
N LYS A 63 4.03 15.07 -6.24
CA LYS A 63 3.67 16.47 -6.04
C LYS A 63 2.87 16.68 -4.75
N MET A 64 1.88 15.83 -4.51
CA MET A 64 1.06 15.89 -3.29
C MET A 64 1.89 15.68 -2.02
N ILE A 65 2.83 14.73 -2.03
CA ILE A 65 3.74 14.50 -0.90
C ILE A 65 4.59 15.74 -0.64
N LYS A 66 5.15 16.34 -1.69
CA LYS A 66 5.98 17.55 -1.59
C LYS A 66 5.20 18.75 -1.06
N GLN A 67 3.98 18.97 -1.54
CA GLN A 67 3.12 20.07 -1.09
C GLN A 67 2.71 19.94 0.36
N ASN A 68 2.35 18.73 0.80
CA ASN A 68 1.89 18.47 2.16
C ASN A 68 3.03 18.21 3.16
N ASN A 69 4.27 18.14 2.70
CA ASN A 69 5.43 17.83 3.52
C ASN A 69 6.65 18.58 2.99
N VAL A 70 6.68 19.87 3.23
CA VAL A 70 7.76 20.77 2.76
C VAL A 70 9.12 20.31 3.29
N LEU A 71 9.15 19.80 4.51
CA LEU A 71 10.34 19.29 5.18
C LEU A 71 10.12 17.83 5.58
N TYR A 72 10.24 16.95 4.60
CA TYR A 72 9.99 15.54 4.84
C TYR A 72 11.12 14.90 5.68
N VAL A 73 10.78 14.54 6.90
CA VAL A 73 11.59 13.67 7.76
C VAL A 73 10.71 12.49 8.16
N PRO A 74 11.13 11.23 7.95
CA PRO A 74 10.32 10.10 8.35
C PRO A 74 10.17 10.04 9.87
N PHE A 75 8.93 9.92 10.35
CA PHE A 75 8.60 9.66 11.75
C PHE A 75 8.19 8.20 11.89
N GLN A 76 9.14 7.37 12.28
CA GLN A 76 8.82 5.99 12.65
C GLN A 76 8.57 5.91 14.15
N ARG A 77 7.56 5.13 14.53
CA ARG A 77 7.18 4.95 15.92
C ARG A 77 7.79 3.67 16.48
N VAL A 78 8.09 3.69 17.75
CA VAL A 78 8.39 2.47 18.48
C VAL A 78 7.13 1.61 18.50
N MET A 79 7.20 0.46 17.87
CA MET A 79 6.13 -0.53 17.86
C MET A 79 6.56 -1.67 18.79
N GLU A 80 5.72 -2.00 19.76
CA GLU A 80 5.89 -3.25 20.47
C GLU A 80 5.81 -4.40 19.47
N PRO A 81 6.69 -5.41 19.57
CA PRO A 81 6.57 -6.58 18.71
C PRO A 81 5.22 -7.23 18.97
N GLU A 82 4.32 -7.16 17.99
CA GLU A 82 3.06 -7.90 18.08
C GLU A 82 3.40 -9.38 18.22
N LYS A 83 3.01 -9.97 19.37
CA LYS A 83 3.12 -11.41 19.60
C LYS A 83 2.27 -12.11 18.52
N GLY A 84 2.93 -12.68 17.52
CA GLY A 84 2.30 -13.57 16.54
C GLY A 84 2.02 -12.99 15.16
N GLY A 85 2.51 -11.82 14.82
CA GLY A 85 2.55 -11.40 13.41
C GLY A 85 3.58 -12.26 12.68
N ALA A 86 3.13 -13.37 12.08
CA ALA A 86 3.93 -14.05 11.08
C ALA A 86 4.38 -12.99 10.09
N ALA A 87 5.69 -12.82 9.92
CA ALA A 87 6.23 -12.07 8.81
C ALA A 87 5.62 -12.73 7.57
N SER A 88 4.57 -12.13 7.03
CA SER A 88 3.95 -12.62 5.81
C SER A 88 5.08 -12.69 4.81
N GLY A 89 5.41 -13.90 4.39
CA GLY A 89 6.43 -14.17 3.40
C GLY A 89 6.03 -13.56 2.08
N ALA A 90 6.02 -12.25 2.04
CA ALA A 90 5.88 -11.52 0.81
C ALA A 90 6.98 -12.02 -0.11
N GLY A 91 6.60 -12.60 -1.22
CA GLY A 91 7.53 -13.18 -2.18
C GLY A 91 8.69 -12.23 -2.44
N ARG A 92 9.87 -12.74 -2.72
CA ARG A 92 11.11 -11.94 -2.86
C ARG A 92 10.97 -10.73 -3.78
N LEU A 93 10.05 -10.80 -4.76
CA LEU A 93 9.78 -9.72 -5.73
C LEU A 93 8.60 -8.82 -5.36
N GLN A 94 7.88 -9.10 -4.25
CA GLN A 94 6.74 -8.27 -3.84
C GLN A 94 7.21 -6.86 -3.43
N ALA A 95 6.85 -5.86 -4.22
CA ALA A 95 7.06 -4.46 -3.87
C ALA A 95 5.98 -4.02 -2.87
N GLY A 96 6.40 -3.49 -1.72
CA GLY A 96 5.51 -2.88 -0.74
C GLY A 96 5.26 -1.40 -1.02
N LYS A 97 4.40 -0.78 -0.21
CA LYS A 97 4.22 0.68 -0.19
C LYS A 97 5.08 1.28 0.93
N PRO A 98 6.32 1.73 0.62
CA PRO A 98 7.24 2.23 1.65
C PRO A 98 6.78 3.57 2.24
N ILE A 99 5.98 4.33 1.51
CA ILE A 99 5.50 5.65 1.92
C ILE A 99 4.04 5.54 2.33
N LYS A 100 3.78 5.86 3.61
CA LYS A 100 2.45 5.83 4.21
C LYS A 100 2.06 7.20 4.74
N ARG A 101 0.75 7.52 4.67
CA ARG A 101 0.21 8.73 5.29
C ARG A 101 0.35 8.65 6.81
N MET A 102 0.85 9.72 7.42
CA MET A 102 0.86 9.87 8.88
C MET A 102 -0.58 10.05 9.39
N LYS A 103 -0.97 9.22 10.37
CA LYS A 103 -2.32 9.24 10.95
C LYS A 103 -2.40 9.95 12.31
N GLY A 104 -1.25 10.35 12.85
CA GLY A 104 -1.14 10.83 14.22
C GLY A 104 -0.86 9.69 15.21
N SER A 105 -0.10 10.00 16.26
CA SER A 105 0.20 9.06 17.36
C SER A 105 0.97 9.79 18.45
N THR A 106 0.77 9.39 19.70
CA THR A 106 1.52 9.85 20.89
C THR A 106 2.68 8.92 21.24
N ARG A 107 2.83 7.76 20.58
CA ARG A 107 3.91 6.81 20.84
C ARG A 107 5.28 7.44 20.58
N ASP A 108 6.31 6.96 21.26
CA ASP A 108 7.67 7.42 21.10
C ASP A 108 8.17 7.31 19.65
N ILE A 109 8.95 8.28 19.25
CA ILE A 109 9.56 8.33 17.92
C ILE A 109 10.92 7.65 17.98
N ILE A 110 11.20 6.76 17.05
CA ILE A 110 12.53 6.18 16.85
C ILE A 110 13.52 7.30 16.53
N ALA A 111 14.76 7.16 16.95
CA ALA A 111 15.82 8.13 16.67
C ALA A 111 15.78 8.60 15.20
N PRO A 112 15.88 9.90 14.94
CA PRO A 112 15.64 10.48 13.60
C PRO A 112 16.54 9.89 12.52
N ILE A 113 17.82 9.71 12.81
CA ILE A 113 18.80 9.16 11.86
C ILE A 113 18.45 7.69 11.58
N GLU A 114 18.09 6.93 12.60
CA GLU A 114 17.63 5.54 12.43
C GLU A 114 16.37 5.48 11.55
N SER A 115 15.42 6.39 11.77
CA SER A 115 14.23 6.50 10.94
C SER A 115 14.56 6.81 9.47
N VAL A 116 15.55 7.68 9.22
CA VAL A 116 16.02 8.01 7.87
C VAL A 116 16.67 6.79 7.23
N ILE A 117 17.55 6.07 7.94
CA ILE A 117 18.21 4.86 7.43
C ILE A 117 17.18 3.79 7.07
N LYS A 118 16.24 3.50 7.96
CA LYS A 118 15.17 2.52 7.72
C LYS A 118 14.29 2.92 6.53
N ASN A 119 13.97 4.20 6.41
CA ASN A 119 13.20 4.72 5.28
C ASN A 119 13.96 4.60 3.96
N THR A 120 15.25 4.93 3.94
CA THR A 120 16.13 4.78 2.79
C THR A 120 16.15 3.32 2.32
N TYR A 121 16.45 2.40 3.22
CA TYR A 121 16.46 0.98 2.91
C TYR A 121 15.10 0.51 2.35
N SER A 122 14.02 0.91 2.98
CA SER A 122 12.67 0.54 2.54
C SER A 122 12.35 1.08 1.15
N ILE A 123 12.68 2.34 0.85
CA ILE A 123 12.41 2.94 -0.44
C ILE A 123 13.24 2.26 -1.53
N ILE A 124 14.55 2.11 -1.32
CA ILE A 124 15.45 1.49 -2.31
C ILE A 124 15.01 0.07 -2.61
N ILE A 125 14.86 -0.79 -1.59
CA ILE A 125 14.48 -2.19 -1.80
C ILE A 125 13.14 -2.33 -2.51
N ASN A 126 12.14 -1.53 -2.16
CA ASN A 126 10.84 -1.60 -2.84
C ASN A 126 10.90 -1.05 -4.26
N SER A 127 11.73 -0.04 -4.52
CA SER A 127 11.96 0.48 -5.87
C SER A 127 12.63 -0.56 -6.76
N GLU A 128 13.69 -1.22 -6.29
CA GLU A 128 14.38 -2.27 -7.03
C GLU A 128 13.48 -3.49 -7.30
N LYS A 129 12.71 -3.91 -6.30
CA LYS A 129 11.70 -4.96 -6.49
C LYS A 129 10.67 -4.56 -7.54
N ASN A 130 10.25 -3.31 -7.55
CA ASN A 130 9.28 -2.80 -8.52
C ASN A 130 9.86 -2.78 -9.94
N LEU A 131 11.08 -2.32 -10.11
CA LEU A 131 11.77 -2.33 -11.40
C LEU A 131 11.94 -3.76 -11.93
N SER A 132 12.36 -4.69 -11.08
CA SER A 132 12.46 -6.12 -11.43
C SER A 132 11.10 -6.71 -11.83
N GLY A 133 10.04 -6.38 -11.07
CA GLY A 133 8.68 -6.79 -11.39
C GLY A 133 8.17 -6.20 -12.70
N GLN A 134 8.52 -4.96 -13.03
CA GLN A 134 8.17 -4.35 -14.32
C GLN A 134 8.80 -5.10 -15.51
N VAL A 135 10.00 -5.67 -15.33
CA VAL A 135 10.62 -6.54 -16.35
C VAL A 135 9.77 -7.81 -16.54
N LEU A 136 9.32 -8.45 -15.44
CA LEU A 136 8.42 -9.60 -15.52
C LEU A 136 7.11 -9.26 -16.21
N ALA A 137 6.51 -8.10 -15.88
CA ALA A 137 5.29 -7.65 -16.54
C ALA A 137 5.46 -7.42 -18.06
N LYS A 138 6.65 -6.99 -18.50
CA LYS A 138 6.99 -6.91 -19.93
C LYS A 138 7.13 -8.29 -20.57
N ILE A 139 7.74 -9.24 -19.86
CA ILE A 139 7.86 -10.63 -20.32
C ILE A 139 6.46 -11.26 -20.49
N ALA A 140 5.55 -11.03 -19.55
CA ALA A 140 4.17 -11.54 -19.63
C ALA A 140 3.41 -11.06 -20.88
N GLN A 141 3.82 -9.94 -21.50
CA GLN A 141 3.24 -9.43 -22.75
C GLN A 141 3.85 -10.06 -24.01
N MET A 142 4.93 -10.82 -23.89
CA MET A 142 5.58 -11.46 -25.03
C MET A 142 4.79 -12.70 -25.47
N LYS A 143 4.81 -12.96 -26.78
CA LYS A 143 4.13 -14.13 -27.37
C LYS A 143 4.67 -15.42 -26.76
N ASN A 144 3.78 -16.36 -26.41
CA ASN A 144 4.08 -17.69 -25.86
C ASN A 144 4.68 -17.71 -24.44
N MET A 145 4.67 -16.60 -23.71
CA MET A 145 5.17 -16.56 -22.33
C MET A 145 4.10 -16.85 -21.26
N GLY A 146 2.83 -16.92 -21.63
CA GLY A 146 1.71 -17.17 -20.71
C GLY A 146 1.76 -18.48 -19.92
N ALA A 147 2.54 -19.48 -20.38
CA ALA A 147 2.79 -20.70 -19.61
C ALA A 147 3.71 -20.49 -18.39
N TYR A 148 4.45 -19.39 -18.36
CA TYR A 148 5.44 -19.08 -17.30
C TYR A 148 5.06 -17.87 -16.49
N VAL A 149 4.61 -16.80 -17.16
CA VAL A 149 4.22 -15.52 -16.54
C VAL A 149 3.02 -14.97 -17.29
N GLU A 150 1.95 -14.67 -16.58
CA GLU A 150 0.76 -14.05 -17.18
C GLU A 150 0.32 -12.82 -16.38
N HIS A 151 -0.41 -11.94 -17.05
CA HIS A 151 -0.99 -10.75 -16.41
C HIS A 151 -2.33 -11.14 -15.80
N VAL A 152 -2.45 -10.99 -14.48
CA VAL A 152 -3.68 -11.28 -13.75
C VAL A 152 -4.56 -10.02 -13.66
N PRO A 153 -5.88 -10.09 -13.87
CA PRO A 153 -6.78 -8.96 -13.73
C PRO A 153 -6.67 -8.30 -12.36
N THR A 154 -6.72 -6.96 -12.33
CA THR A 154 -6.72 -6.23 -11.06
C THR A 154 -7.97 -6.56 -10.26
N PRO A 155 -7.86 -6.98 -8.98
CA PRO A 155 -9.01 -7.33 -8.17
C PRO A 155 -9.91 -6.11 -7.96
N ILE A 156 -11.21 -6.31 -8.04
CA ILE A 156 -12.21 -5.27 -7.83
C ILE A 156 -12.38 -5.07 -6.33
N LYS A 157 -12.13 -3.86 -5.85
CA LYS A 157 -12.40 -3.50 -4.47
C LYS A 157 -13.89 -3.28 -4.28
N LEU A 158 -14.55 -4.17 -3.54
CA LEU A 158 -15.94 -3.99 -3.14
C LEU A 158 -16.03 -2.91 -2.06
N LYS A 159 -16.96 -1.96 -2.23
CA LYS A 159 -17.24 -0.93 -1.22
C LYS A 159 -18.29 -1.48 -0.24
N GLY A 160 -17.91 -1.53 1.06
CA GLY A 160 -18.80 -1.93 2.14
C GLY A 160 -18.56 -3.35 2.67
N LYS A 161 -19.14 -3.66 3.83
CA LYS A 161 -19.30 -5.02 4.33
C LYS A 161 -20.43 -5.64 3.50
N VAL A 162 -20.07 -6.41 2.51
CA VAL A 162 -21.04 -7.22 1.77
C VAL A 162 -21.04 -8.60 2.44
N GLU A 163 -22.15 -9.02 2.97
CA GLU A 163 -22.31 -10.36 3.53
C GLU A 163 -22.24 -11.38 2.40
N GLY A 164 -21.51 -12.49 2.62
CA GLY A 164 -21.31 -13.53 1.60
C GLY A 164 -22.60 -14.02 0.94
N GLU A 165 -23.70 -14.07 1.70
CA GLU A 165 -25.03 -14.40 1.19
C GLU A 165 -25.57 -13.40 0.16
N GLN A 166 -25.30 -12.10 0.32
CA GLN A 166 -25.74 -11.09 -0.65
C GLN A 166 -24.97 -11.22 -1.97
N VAL A 167 -23.67 -11.54 -1.89
CA VAL A 167 -22.86 -11.81 -3.08
C VAL A 167 -23.36 -13.05 -3.79
N ALA A 168 -23.62 -14.13 -3.07
CA ALA A 168 -24.16 -15.36 -3.63
C ALA A 168 -25.49 -15.11 -4.36
N LYS A 169 -26.41 -14.36 -3.75
CA LYS A 169 -27.69 -14.00 -4.34
C LYS A 169 -27.56 -13.16 -5.61
N GLU A 170 -26.66 -12.19 -5.61
CA GLU A 170 -26.44 -11.34 -6.80
C GLU A 170 -25.73 -12.11 -7.94
N LEU A 171 -24.78 -13.01 -7.61
CA LEU A 171 -24.13 -13.87 -8.59
C LEU A 171 -25.13 -14.87 -9.20
N ALA A 172 -25.98 -15.50 -8.39
CA ALA A 172 -27.01 -16.40 -8.89
C ALA A 172 -27.94 -15.72 -9.88
N LYS A 173 -28.45 -14.51 -9.58
CA LYS A 173 -29.28 -13.72 -10.50
C LYS A 173 -28.52 -13.35 -11.78
N ARG A 174 -27.23 -13.09 -11.68
CA ARG A 174 -26.42 -12.76 -12.84
C ARG A 174 -26.22 -13.97 -13.73
N PHE A 175 -25.90 -15.12 -13.16
CA PHE A 175 -25.74 -16.37 -13.90
C PHE A 175 -27.04 -16.80 -14.60
N GLU A 176 -28.19 -16.60 -13.93
CA GLU A 176 -29.50 -16.81 -14.56
C GLU A 176 -29.68 -15.93 -15.79
N ARG A 177 -29.38 -14.63 -15.70
CA ARG A 177 -29.49 -13.68 -16.81
C ARG A 177 -28.52 -13.98 -17.97
N GLU A 178 -27.36 -14.51 -17.66
CA GLU A 178 -26.33 -14.86 -18.65
C GLU A 178 -26.52 -16.28 -19.20
N GLY A 179 -27.57 -17.00 -18.77
CA GLY A 179 -27.89 -18.35 -19.26
C GLY A 179 -26.96 -19.46 -18.74
N LEU A 180 -26.23 -19.19 -17.66
CA LEU A 180 -25.30 -20.11 -17.02
C LEU A 180 -26.04 -21.01 -16.03
N SER A 181 -27.05 -21.76 -16.51
CA SER A 181 -27.93 -22.60 -15.71
C SER A 181 -27.21 -23.72 -14.96
N ASP A 182 -26.08 -24.17 -15.46
CA ASP A 182 -25.27 -25.24 -14.82
C ASP A 182 -24.62 -24.82 -13.50
N LEU A 183 -24.61 -23.51 -13.21
CA LEU A 183 -23.98 -22.92 -12.03
C LEU A 183 -25.00 -22.52 -10.94
N ILE A 184 -26.30 -22.66 -11.22
CA ILE A 184 -27.38 -22.27 -10.33
C ILE A 184 -28.37 -23.40 -10.08
N GLU A 185 -29.03 -23.31 -8.96
CA GLU A 185 -30.19 -24.09 -8.57
C GLU A 185 -31.34 -23.13 -8.21
N TYR A 186 -32.54 -23.68 -8.01
CA TYR A 186 -33.69 -22.85 -7.59
C TYR A 186 -34.16 -23.28 -6.19
N ASP A 187 -34.35 -22.30 -5.33
CA ASP A 187 -34.91 -22.53 -3.98
C ASP A 187 -36.39 -22.94 -4.08
N GLN A 188 -36.98 -23.29 -2.93
CA GLN A 188 -38.40 -23.68 -2.83
C GLN A 188 -39.39 -22.60 -3.31
N ASN A 189 -38.91 -21.35 -3.44
CA ASN A 189 -39.70 -20.20 -3.89
C ASN A 189 -39.39 -19.84 -5.37
N GLY A 190 -38.62 -20.68 -6.07
CA GLY A 190 -38.26 -20.46 -7.47
C GLY A 190 -37.22 -19.35 -7.67
N LYS A 191 -36.48 -18.94 -6.62
CA LYS A 191 -35.38 -17.95 -6.75
C LYS A 191 -34.08 -18.64 -7.06
N PRO A 192 -33.26 -18.08 -7.97
CA PRO A 192 -31.96 -18.64 -8.28
C PRO A 192 -31.03 -18.53 -7.06
N ILE A 193 -30.40 -19.66 -6.75
CA ILE A 193 -29.34 -19.79 -5.76
C ILE A 193 -28.11 -20.41 -6.43
N LEU A 194 -26.93 -20.16 -5.91
CA LEU A 194 -25.73 -20.84 -6.40
C LEU A 194 -25.73 -22.29 -5.94
N ARG A 195 -25.23 -23.17 -6.78
CA ARG A 195 -24.95 -24.54 -6.37
C ARG A 195 -24.03 -24.56 -5.15
N GLU A 196 -24.17 -25.58 -4.30
CA GLU A 196 -23.47 -25.69 -3.02
C GLU A 196 -21.93 -25.64 -3.20
N ASP A 197 -21.41 -26.37 -4.19
CA ASP A 197 -19.98 -26.41 -4.51
C ASP A 197 -19.41 -25.04 -4.93
N ILE A 198 -20.22 -24.19 -5.56
CA ILE A 198 -19.85 -22.81 -5.94
C ILE A 198 -20.03 -21.87 -4.75
N SER A 199 -21.09 -22.07 -3.97
CA SER A 199 -21.35 -21.27 -2.76
C SER A 199 -20.20 -21.38 -1.76
N ASP A 200 -19.64 -22.57 -1.59
CA ASP A 200 -18.51 -22.83 -0.69
C ASP A 200 -17.19 -22.18 -1.15
N ALA A 201 -17.03 -21.99 -2.45
CA ALA A 201 -15.89 -21.27 -3.00
C ALA A 201 -15.98 -19.74 -2.86
N ILE A 202 -17.18 -19.18 -2.59
CA ILE A 202 -17.39 -17.73 -2.49
C ILE A 202 -16.53 -17.06 -1.42
N PRO A 203 -16.36 -17.60 -0.19
CA PRO A 203 -15.50 -16.98 0.80
C PRO A 203 -14.08 -16.77 0.31
N GLU A 204 -13.52 -17.70 -0.45
CA GLU A 204 -12.18 -17.60 -1.02
C GLU A 204 -12.12 -16.55 -2.13
N VAL A 205 -13.09 -16.57 -3.04
CA VAL A 205 -13.26 -15.55 -4.08
C VAL A 205 -13.45 -14.16 -3.45
N PHE A 206 -14.23 -14.08 -2.38
CA PHE A 206 -14.49 -12.84 -1.67
C PHE A 206 -13.24 -12.29 -0.97
N LEU A 207 -12.42 -13.14 -0.35
CA LEU A 207 -11.14 -12.76 0.21
C LEU A 207 -10.19 -12.19 -0.86
N ARG A 208 -10.20 -12.75 -2.08
CA ARG A 208 -9.40 -12.28 -3.21
C ARG A 208 -9.86 -10.94 -3.75
N PHE A 209 -11.15 -10.76 -3.95
CA PHE A 209 -11.73 -9.57 -4.60
C PHE A 209 -12.18 -8.48 -3.62
N GLY A 210 -12.67 -8.86 -2.44
CA GLY A 210 -13.22 -7.92 -1.45
C GLY A 210 -12.21 -6.96 -0.86
N THR A 211 -10.95 -7.36 -0.72
CA THR A 211 -9.87 -6.52 -0.21
C THR A 211 -9.24 -5.62 -1.28
N GLY A 212 -9.49 -5.90 -2.56
CA GLY A 212 -8.83 -5.24 -3.69
C GLY A 212 -7.34 -5.55 -3.76
N GLN A 213 -6.90 -6.65 -3.15
CA GLN A 213 -5.51 -7.14 -3.16
C GLN A 213 -5.53 -8.68 -3.17
N TYR A 214 -4.56 -9.26 -3.85
CA TYR A 214 -4.34 -10.70 -3.75
C TYR A 214 -3.71 -11.06 -2.41
N PRO A 215 -4.04 -12.23 -1.82
CA PRO A 215 -3.43 -12.71 -0.58
C PRO A 215 -1.90 -12.83 -0.73
N ALA A 216 -1.18 -12.51 0.35
CA ALA A 216 0.26 -12.75 0.40
C ALA A 216 0.53 -14.27 0.42
N GLY A 217 1.51 -14.72 -0.36
CA GLY A 217 1.91 -16.13 -0.42
C GLY A 217 1.49 -16.89 -1.68
N GLU A 218 0.64 -16.30 -2.52
CA GLU A 218 0.40 -16.83 -3.87
C GLU A 218 1.55 -16.44 -4.82
N ASN A 219 1.67 -17.16 -5.93
CA ASN A 219 2.64 -16.87 -6.99
C ASN A 219 2.27 -15.61 -7.78
N ILE A 220 1.78 -14.59 -7.09
CA ILE A 220 1.33 -13.32 -7.64
C ILE A 220 2.26 -12.20 -7.18
N VAL A 221 2.81 -11.49 -8.14
CA VAL A 221 3.69 -10.34 -7.91
C VAL A 221 2.93 -9.06 -8.19
N THR A 222 2.85 -8.17 -7.20
CA THR A 222 2.31 -6.82 -7.40
C THR A 222 3.40 -5.90 -7.91
N VAL A 223 3.15 -5.29 -9.05
CA VAL A 223 4.05 -4.32 -9.70
C VAL A 223 3.34 -2.98 -9.80
N TYR A 224 4.05 -1.90 -9.55
CA TYR A 224 3.50 -0.55 -9.66
C TYR A 224 4.00 0.14 -10.93
N PHE A 225 3.05 0.65 -11.71
CA PHE A 225 3.28 1.56 -12.82
C PHE A 225 2.65 2.90 -12.47
N GLU A 226 3.47 3.94 -12.32
CA GLU A 226 2.99 5.27 -11.90
C GLU A 226 2.07 5.22 -10.67
N GLY A 227 2.49 4.48 -9.65
CA GLY A 227 1.75 4.30 -8.40
C GLY A 227 0.49 3.43 -8.47
N LYS A 228 0.13 2.90 -9.64
CA LYS A 228 -1.02 1.99 -9.81
C LYS A 228 -0.57 0.54 -9.81
N PRO A 229 -1.16 -0.34 -8.97
CA PRO A 229 -0.78 -1.75 -8.94
C PRO A 229 -1.25 -2.49 -10.19
N ARG A 230 -0.43 -3.46 -10.60
CA ARG A 230 -0.71 -4.50 -11.61
C ARG A 230 -0.29 -5.85 -11.04
N TYR A 231 -0.91 -6.91 -11.51
CA TYR A 231 -0.70 -8.27 -11.00
C TYR A 231 -0.40 -9.24 -12.12
#